data_998b971e899941056f1417bb55fa1553
#
_entry.id   998b971e899941056f1417bb55fa1553
#
_cell.length_a   1.000
_cell.length_b   1.000
_cell.length_c   1.000
_cell.angle_alpha   90.00
_cell.angle_beta   90.00
_cell.angle_gamma   90.00
#
_symmetry.space_group_name_H-M   'P 1'
#
loop_
_entity.id
_entity.type
_entity.pdbx_description
1 polymer ?
#
loop_
_entity_poly.entity_id
_entity_poly.type
_entity_poly.pdbx_seq_one_letter_code
_entity_poly.pdbx_strand_id
1 'polypeptide(L)'
;MPVASGAISLRSVLYGETFHPVVGPMAEARGLHVGQSRLVERAAIVEPLIVWDVGLGAAANAVAVMEALAANPSRVELHSFDHSLAPLDFAVRNAEALGYLVPWREAAATLVDQGRVDVGKVAWFFHPGDFRSGVAAPPPHAILYDPYSPAANPGMWTLEHFQRLFSRLTEPCTLTSYSRSTAVRVTLALAGFHVGRGTATGEKNETTVAATHRDLLVDPLDGDWLGRVRRSTKAAPLREGGVAGPISEDDFAALSAHVCD
;
A
#
# COMPACT_ATOMS: atom_id res chain seq x y z
N MET A 1 20.63 -1.11 -7.39
CA MET A 1 21.55 -0.22 -6.64
C MET A 1 21.47 -0.56 -5.15
N PRO A 2 22.56 -0.45 -4.36
CA PRO A 2 22.51 -0.65 -2.92
C PRO A 2 21.71 0.51 -2.26
N VAL A 3 20.96 0.17 -1.21
CA VAL A 3 20.28 1.13 -0.34
C VAL A 3 21.01 1.22 1.01
N ALA A 4 20.56 2.11 1.91
CA ALA A 4 21.26 2.40 3.16
C ALA A 4 21.52 1.16 4.05
N SER A 5 20.63 0.17 4.04
CA SER A 5 20.79 -1.10 4.77
C SER A 5 21.78 -2.08 4.12
N GLY A 6 22.33 -1.78 2.95
CA GLY A 6 23.12 -2.70 2.13
C GLY A 6 22.31 -3.65 1.24
N ALA A 7 20.99 -3.67 1.36
CA ALA A 7 20.14 -4.42 0.44
C ALA A 7 20.17 -3.81 -0.97
N ILE A 8 19.86 -4.62 -1.97
CA ILE A 8 19.78 -4.16 -3.36
C ILE A 8 18.32 -3.83 -3.68
N SER A 9 18.11 -2.66 -4.30
CA SER A 9 16.81 -2.21 -4.77
C SER A 9 16.89 -1.67 -6.19
N LEU A 10 15.72 -1.45 -6.81
CA LEU A 10 15.58 -0.85 -8.12
C LEU A 10 15.36 0.67 -8.02
N ARG A 11 15.70 1.37 -9.08
CA ARG A 11 15.36 2.78 -9.26
C ARG A 11 14.59 2.96 -10.57
N SER A 12 13.45 3.60 -10.50
CA SER A 12 12.75 4.04 -11.70
C SER A 12 13.44 5.24 -12.31
N VAL A 13 13.83 5.12 -13.57
CA VAL A 13 14.38 6.24 -14.34
C VAL A 13 13.28 7.24 -14.67
N LEU A 14 12.08 6.73 -14.98
CA LEU A 14 10.92 7.56 -15.36
C LEU A 14 10.45 8.46 -14.21
N TYR A 15 10.31 7.90 -13.00
CA TYR A 15 9.82 8.62 -11.84
C TYR A 15 10.94 9.22 -10.98
N GLY A 16 12.20 8.86 -11.24
CA GLY A 16 13.36 9.35 -10.49
C GLY A 16 13.42 8.85 -9.04
N GLU A 17 12.61 7.86 -8.66
CA GLU A 17 12.51 7.32 -7.30
C GLU A 17 13.14 5.93 -7.18
N THR A 18 13.72 5.65 -6.02
CA THR A 18 14.24 4.32 -5.64
C THR A 18 13.19 3.59 -4.85
N PHE A 19 12.94 2.32 -5.17
CA PHE A 19 12.02 1.46 -4.44
C PHE A 19 12.63 1.16 -3.07
N HIS A 20 11.86 1.37 -1.98
CA HIS A 20 12.24 1.05 -0.60
C HIS A 20 13.68 1.52 -0.24
N PRO A 21 13.95 2.84 -0.26
CA PRO A 21 15.33 3.37 -0.29
C PRO A 21 16.12 3.23 1.02
N VAL A 22 15.48 2.92 2.14
CA VAL A 22 16.12 2.94 3.47
C VAL A 22 16.43 1.55 4.00
N VAL A 23 15.40 0.79 4.39
CA VAL A 23 15.57 -0.53 5.03
C VAL A 23 15.63 -1.68 4.03
N GLY A 24 15.36 -1.38 2.76
CA GLY A 24 15.29 -2.37 1.70
C GLY A 24 13.90 -2.99 1.52
N PRO A 25 13.68 -3.61 0.34
CA PRO A 25 12.34 -3.97 -0.10
C PRO A 25 11.65 -4.97 0.82
N MET A 26 12.31 -6.03 1.24
CA MET A 26 11.67 -7.08 2.03
C MET A 26 11.40 -6.69 3.48
N ALA A 27 12.29 -5.91 4.10
CA ALA A 27 12.08 -5.46 5.48
C ALA A 27 10.89 -4.51 5.56
N GLU A 28 10.75 -3.60 4.60
CA GLU A 28 9.62 -2.70 4.50
C GLU A 28 8.32 -3.46 4.19
N ALA A 29 8.32 -4.34 3.19
CA ALA A 29 7.15 -5.13 2.82
C ALA A 29 6.62 -6.01 3.98
N ARG A 30 7.50 -6.69 4.69
CA ARG A 30 7.13 -7.54 5.84
C ARG A 30 6.55 -6.73 7.00
N GLY A 31 7.22 -5.66 7.40
CA GLY A 31 6.79 -4.85 8.55
C GLY A 31 5.60 -3.97 8.25
N LEU A 32 5.72 -3.18 7.18
CA LEU A 32 4.70 -2.20 6.81
C LEU A 32 3.41 -2.83 6.29
N HIS A 33 3.54 -3.81 5.40
CA HIS A 33 2.35 -4.33 4.71
C HIS A 33 1.82 -5.62 5.34
N VAL A 34 2.63 -6.66 5.42
CA VAL A 34 2.19 -7.98 5.92
C VAL A 34 1.83 -7.92 7.41
N GLY A 35 2.75 -7.44 8.25
CA GLY A 35 2.57 -7.39 9.70
C GLY A 35 1.46 -6.43 10.11
N GLN A 36 1.47 -5.22 9.58
CA GLN A 36 0.49 -4.18 9.94
C GLN A 36 -0.92 -4.49 9.46
N SER A 37 -1.09 -5.18 8.32
CA SER A 37 -2.38 -5.67 7.85
C SER A 37 -2.82 -6.97 8.54
N ARG A 38 -1.97 -7.57 9.38
CA ARG A 38 -2.23 -8.80 10.12
C ARG A 38 -2.68 -9.94 9.18
N LEU A 39 -1.98 -10.08 8.04
CA LEU A 39 -2.43 -10.98 6.97
C LEU A 39 -2.48 -12.44 7.42
N VAL A 40 -1.55 -12.88 8.27
CA VAL A 40 -1.49 -14.27 8.77
C VAL A 40 -2.71 -14.58 9.65
N GLU A 41 -3.04 -13.69 10.58
CA GLU A 41 -4.19 -13.85 11.47
C GLU A 41 -5.51 -13.78 10.68
N ARG A 42 -5.58 -12.88 9.70
CA ARG A 42 -6.78 -12.73 8.87
C ARG A 42 -7.00 -13.92 7.95
N ALA A 43 -5.95 -14.49 7.39
CA ALA A 43 -6.04 -15.69 6.57
C ALA A 43 -6.53 -16.92 7.35
N ALA A 44 -6.45 -16.93 8.68
CA ALA A 44 -7.00 -17.97 9.52
C ALA A 44 -8.53 -17.93 9.69
N ILE A 45 -9.15 -16.78 9.40
CA ILE A 45 -10.58 -16.54 9.66
C ILE A 45 -11.36 -16.09 8.41
N VAL A 46 -10.68 -15.74 7.32
CA VAL A 46 -11.29 -15.27 6.07
C VAL A 46 -10.78 -16.13 4.92
N GLU A 47 -11.69 -16.73 4.14
CA GLU A 47 -11.35 -17.58 2.99
C GLU A 47 -12.31 -17.34 1.82
N PRO A 48 -11.80 -16.99 0.62
CA PRO A 48 -10.41 -16.60 0.36
C PRO A 48 -10.05 -15.26 0.99
N LEU A 49 -8.81 -15.12 1.49
CA LEU A 49 -8.27 -13.80 1.84
C LEU A 49 -7.89 -13.08 0.54
N ILE A 50 -8.50 -11.94 0.28
CA ILE A 50 -8.24 -11.14 -0.92
C ILE A 50 -7.33 -9.97 -0.55
N VAL A 51 -6.17 -9.90 -1.20
CA VAL A 51 -5.16 -8.87 -0.98
C VAL A 51 -4.91 -8.11 -2.29
N TRP A 52 -4.98 -6.79 -2.23
CA TRP A 52 -4.57 -5.93 -3.33
C TRP A 52 -3.17 -5.37 -3.07
N ASP A 53 -2.28 -5.50 -4.04
CA ASP A 53 -0.93 -4.97 -4.07
C ASP A 53 -0.86 -3.88 -5.14
N VAL A 54 -0.91 -2.62 -4.72
CA VAL A 54 -1.00 -1.45 -5.59
C VAL A 54 0.38 -0.83 -5.76
N GLY A 55 0.95 -0.98 -6.94
CA GLY A 55 2.34 -0.66 -7.25
C GLY A 55 3.22 -1.91 -7.16
N LEU A 56 2.97 -2.91 -8.04
CA LEU A 56 3.72 -4.18 -8.05
C LEU A 56 5.24 -3.98 -8.11
N GLY A 57 5.72 -3.06 -8.95
CA GLY A 57 7.14 -2.77 -9.09
C GLY A 57 7.97 -4.03 -9.33
N ALA A 58 8.91 -4.33 -8.43
CA ALA A 58 9.76 -5.52 -8.44
C ALA A 58 9.22 -6.66 -7.56
N ALA A 59 7.93 -6.63 -7.22
CA ALA A 59 7.19 -7.65 -6.47
C ALA A 59 7.64 -7.89 -5.01
N ALA A 60 8.28 -6.93 -4.35
CA ALA A 60 8.71 -7.13 -2.97
C ALA A 60 7.53 -7.37 -2.03
N ASN A 61 6.43 -6.60 -2.18
CA ASN A 61 5.23 -6.74 -1.38
C ASN A 61 4.54 -8.08 -1.67
N ALA A 62 4.40 -8.45 -2.93
CA ALA A 62 3.82 -9.73 -3.33
C ALA A 62 4.62 -10.92 -2.80
N VAL A 63 5.96 -10.87 -2.89
CA VAL A 63 6.85 -11.90 -2.32
C VAL A 63 6.67 -12.00 -0.80
N ALA A 64 6.61 -10.87 -0.09
CA ALA A 64 6.41 -10.88 1.36
C ALA A 64 5.06 -11.50 1.76
N VAL A 65 3.99 -11.27 0.98
CA VAL A 65 2.69 -11.93 1.18
C VAL A 65 2.82 -13.44 0.96
N MET A 66 3.43 -13.87 -0.14
CA MET A 66 3.62 -15.30 -0.43
C MET A 66 4.46 -16.00 0.65
N GLU A 67 5.55 -15.39 1.11
CA GLU A 67 6.39 -15.92 2.21
C GLU A 67 5.59 -16.07 3.50
N ALA A 68 4.81 -15.07 3.88
CA ALA A 68 4.04 -15.09 5.13
C ALA A 68 2.91 -16.13 5.11
N LEU A 69 2.34 -16.41 3.95
CA LEU A 69 1.17 -17.25 3.79
C LEU A 69 1.47 -18.63 3.17
N ALA A 70 2.74 -18.95 2.89
CA ALA A 70 3.13 -20.23 2.27
C ALA A 70 2.68 -21.45 3.07
N ALA A 71 2.66 -21.37 4.39
CA ALA A 71 2.22 -22.45 5.29
C ALA A 71 0.74 -22.35 5.69
N ASN A 72 0.01 -21.33 5.22
CA ASN A 72 -1.39 -21.13 5.56
C ASN A 72 -2.27 -22.14 4.81
N PRO A 73 -3.22 -22.83 5.47
CA PRO A 73 -4.11 -23.79 4.82
C PRO A 73 -5.18 -23.13 3.95
N SER A 74 -5.51 -21.86 4.21
CA SER A 74 -6.60 -21.15 3.53
C SER A 74 -6.15 -20.58 2.17
N ARG A 75 -7.11 -20.43 1.27
CA ARG A 75 -6.87 -19.82 -0.05
C ARG A 75 -6.64 -18.32 0.09
N VAL A 76 -5.71 -17.82 -0.71
CA VAL A 76 -5.40 -16.39 -0.82
C VAL A 76 -5.46 -15.99 -2.29
N GLU A 77 -6.09 -14.86 -2.57
CA GLU A 77 -6.04 -14.23 -3.88
C GLU A 77 -5.25 -12.93 -3.75
N LEU A 78 -4.10 -12.89 -4.41
CA LEU A 78 -3.22 -11.74 -4.46
C LEU A 78 -3.36 -11.05 -5.82
N HIS A 79 -3.90 -9.86 -5.84
CA HIS A 79 -4.14 -9.06 -7.04
C HIS A 79 -3.16 -7.89 -7.07
N SER A 80 -2.14 -7.96 -7.93
CA SER A 80 -1.15 -6.90 -8.11
C SER A 80 -1.51 -6.00 -9.28
N PHE A 81 -1.42 -4.69 -9.06
CA PHE A 81 -1.78 -3.65 -10.03
C PHE A 81 -0.55 -2.80 -10.36
N ASP A 82 -0.28 -2.61 -11.65
CA ASP A 82 0.74 -1.70 -12.16
C ASP A 82 0.44 -1.35 -13.63
N HIS A 83 1.05 -0.27 -14.12
CA HIS A 83 0.94 0.10 -15.53
C HIS A 83 1.59 -0.92 -16.46
N SER A 84 2.65 -1.60 -16.01
CA SER A 84 3.37 -2.59 -16.80
C SER A 84 4.14 -3.58 -15.93
N LEU A 85 4.45 -4.73 -16.51
CA LEU A 85 5.33 -5.74 -15.90
C LEU A 85 6.82 -5.48 -16.12
N ALA A 86 7.22 -4.38 -16.77
CA ALA A 86 8.61 -4.12 -17.09
C ALA A 86 9.54 -4.09 -15.85
N PRO A 87 9.17 -3.51 -14.69
CA PRO A 87 9.99 -3.59 -13.49
C PRO A 87 10.14 -5.03 -12.97
N LEU A 88 9.08 -5.83 -13.00
CA LEU A 88 9.12 -7.23 -12.58
C LEU A 88 9.95 -8.08 -13.54
N ASP A 89 9.77 -7.94 -14.85
CA ASP A 89 10.57 -8.65 -15.86
C ASP A 89 12.06 -8.33 -15.71
N PHE A 90 12.41 -7.06 -15.46
CA PHE A 90 13.79 -6.68 -15.14
C PHE A 90 14.26 -7.35 -13.85
N ALA A 91 13.43 -7.39 -12.80
CA ALA A 91 13.76 -8.03 -11.53
C ALA A 91 13.99 -9.54 -11.68
N VAL A 92 13.16 -10.24 -12.46
CA VAL A 92 13.31 -11.68 -12.78
C VAL A 92 14.65 -11.98 -13.43
N ARG A 93 15.07 -11.16 -14.41
CA ARG A 93 16.38 -11.30 -15.08
C ARG A 93 17.56 -11.01 -14.15
N ASN A 94 17.35 -10.26 -13.06
CA ASN A 94 18.37 -9.86 -12.08
C ASN A 94 18.10 -10.45 -10.69
N ALA A 95 17.38 -11.58 -10.61
CA ALA A 95 16.93 -12.15 -9.35
C ALA A 95 18.07 -12.44 -8.36
N GLU A 96 19.20 -12.92 -8.86
CA GLU A 96 20.40 -13.19 -8.04
C GLU A 96 20.92 -11.93 -7.35
N ALA A 97 20.94 -10.80 -8.04
CA ALA A 97 21.36 -9.53 -7.45
C ALA A 97 20.38 -9.00 -6.41
N LEU A 98 19.08 -9.26 -6.58
CA LEU A 98 18.03 -8.84 -5.64
C LEU A 98 17.92 -9.78 -4.43
N GLY A 99 18.32 -11.04 -4.58
CA GLY A 99 18.30 -12.07 -3.55
C GLY A 99 16.92 -12.56 -3.17
N TYR A 100 16.01 -11.68 -2.75
CA TYR A 100 14.67 -12.05 -2.28
C TYR A 100 13.80 -12.72 -3.36
N LEU A 101 14.06 -12.42 -4.61
CA LEU A 101 13.28 -12.97 -5.73
C LEU A 101 13.74 -14.36 -6.17
N VAL A 102 14.93 -14.81 -5.76
CA VAL A 102 15.49 -16.11 -6.18
C VAL A 102 14.53 -17.27 -5.94
N PRO A 103 13.93 -17.45 -4.75
CA PRO A 103 13.00 -18.55 -4.49
C PRO A 103 11.69 -18.45 -5.30
N TRP A 104 11.35 -17.26 -5.75
CA TRP A 104 10.08 -16.94 -6.41
C TRP A 104 10.22 -16.65 -7.91
N ARG A 105 11.42 -16.85 -8.45
CA ARG A 105 11.78 -16.49 -9.83
C ARG A 105 10.87 -17.14 -10.86
N GLU A 106 10.57 -18.42 -10.73
CA GLU A 106 9.68 -19.13 -11.67
C GLU A 106 8.25 -18.61 -11.59
N ALA A 107 7.74 -18.38 -10.38
CA ALA A 107 6.41 -17.80 -10.20
C ALA A 107 6.30 -16.40 -10.80
N ALA A 108 7.31 -15.55 -10.55
CA ALA A 108 7.35 -14.20 -11.10
C ALA A 108 7.48 -14.22 -12.64
N ALA A 109 8.28 -15.12 -13.21
CA ALA A 109 8.39 -15.30 -14.66
C ALA A 109 7.05 -15.77 -15.27
N THR A 110 6.38 -16.71 -14.63
CA THR A 110 5.06 -17.17 -15.07
C THR A 110 4.03 -16.04 -15.02
N LEU A 111 4.06 -15.20 -13.97
CA LEU A 111 3.19 -14.04 -13.90
C LEU A 111 3.47 -13.05 -15.05
N VAL A 112 4.74 -12.81 -15.39
CA VAL A 112 5.13 -11.95 -16.53
C VAL A 112 4.56 -12.49 -17.83
N ASP A 113 4.64 -13.81 -18.05
CA ASP A 113 4.23 -14.44 -19.30
C ASP A 113 2.71 -14.62 -19.43
N GLN A 114 2.02 -14.94 -18.33
CA GLN A 114 0.63 -15.40 -18.36
C GLN A 114 -0.34 -14.47 -17.63
N GLY A 115 0.15 -13.49 -16.84
CA GLY A 115 -0.66 -12.60 -16.01
C GLY A 115 -1.27 -13.29 -14.79
N ARG A 116 -1.02 -14.57 -14.59
CA ARG A 116 -1.49 -15.35 -13.45
C ARG A 116 -0.53 -16.51 -13.13
N VAL A 117 -0.42 -16.83 -11.83
CA VAL A 117 0.27 -18.02 -11.35
C VAL A 117 -0.34 -18.48 -10.03
N ASP A 118 -0.38 -19.79 -9.80
CA ASP A 118 -0.77 -20.41 -8.54
C ASP A 118 0.48 -20.93 -7.82
N VAL A 119 0.70 -20.47 -6.57
CA VAL A 119 1.83 -20.87 -5.73
C VAL A 119 1.28 -21.41 -4.41
N GLY A 120 1.20 -22.72 -4.29
CA GLY A 120 0.52 -23.37 -3.15
C GLY A 120 -0.95 -22.97 -3.07
N LYS A 121 -1.33 -22.29 -2.00
CA LYS A 121 -2.70 -21.78 -1.79
C LYS A 121 -2.88 -20.31 -2.23
N VAL A 122 -1.84 -19.67 -2.73
CA VAL A 122 -1.88 -18.28 -3.22
C VAL A 122 -2.10 -18.29 -4.73
N ALA A 123 -3.22 -17.75 -5.18
CA ALA A 123 -3.45 -17.43 -6.59
C ALA A 123 -3.03 -15.97 -6.81
N TRP A 124 -1.98 -15.76 -7.59
CA TRP A 124 -1.42 -14.43 -7.86
C TRP A 124 -1.82 -13.96 -9.26
N PHE A 125 -2.46 -12.78 -9.32
CA PHE A 125 -2.99 -12.18 -10.54
C PHE A 125 -2.32 -10.84 -10.80
N PHE A 126 -2.04 -10.54 -12.07
CA PHE A 126 -1.61 -9.22 -12.51
C PHE A 126 -2.74 -8.50 -13.25
N HIS A 127 -2.95 -7.24 -12.91
CA HIS A 127 -3.91 -6.35 -13.53
C HIS A 127 -3.17 -5.16 -14.16
N PRO A 128 -2.98 -5.14 -15.47
CA PRO A 128 -2.30 -4.05 -16.17
C PRO A 128 -3.20 -2.81 -16.26
N GLY A 129 -2.58 -1.62 -16.16
CA GLY A 129 -3.25 -0.36 -16.46
C GLY A 129 -3.27 0.62 -15.29
N ASP A 130 -4.06 1.66 -15.45
CA ASP A 130 -4.22 2.68 -14.42
C ASP A 130 -5.21 2.19 -13.34
N PHE A 131 -4.71 1.98 -12.14
CA PHE A 131 -5.52 1.54 -11.00
C PHE A 131 -6.73 2.46 -10.74
N ARG A 132 -6.62 3.75 -11.07
CA ARG A 132 -7.69 4.73 -10.91
C ARG A 132 -8.88 4.52 -11.86
N SER A 133 -8.64 3.87 -12.99
CA SER A 133 -9.68 3.62 -14.01
C SER A 133 -10.68 2.54 -13.60
N GLY A 134 -10.47 1.92 -12.46
CA GLY A 134 -11.26 0.80 -11.96
C GLY A 134 -10.58 -0.53 -12.22
N VAL A 135 -10.85 -1.49 -11.35
CA VAL A 135 -10.24 -2.82 -11.39
C VAL A 135 -11.31 -3.91 -11.39
N ALA A 136 -11.11 -4.92 -12.21
CA ALA A 136 -11.95 -6.11 -12.26
C ALA A 136 -11.37 -7.17 -11.30
N ALA A 137 -11.36 -6.86 -10.00
CA ALA A 137 -10.94 -7.78 -8.94
C ALA A 137 -11.98 -7.77 -7.82
N PRO A 138 -12.12 -8.88 -7.06
CA PRO A 138 -13.00 -8.93 -5.90
C PRO A 138 -12.64 -7.87 -4.85
N PRO A 139 -13.61 -7.40 -4.02
CA PRO A 139 -13.33 -6.47 -2.93
C PRO A 139 -12.23 -7.00 -2.00
N PRO A 140 -11.22 -6.19 -1.65
CA PRO A 140 -10.08 -6.66 -0.86
C PRO A 140 -10.37 -6.63 0.63
N HIS A 141 -9.70 -7.50 1.36
CA HIS A 141 -9.60 -7.45 2.82
C HIS A 141 -8.37 -6.63 3.26
N ALA A 142 -7.35 -6.53 2.41
CA ALA A 142 -6.18 -5.69 2.65
C ALA A 142 -5.68 -5.07 1.34
N ILE A 143 -5.23 -3.81 1.43
CA ILE A 143 -4.60 -3.07 0.34
C ILE A 143 -3.19 -2.67 0.78
N LEU A 144 -2.19 -3.18 0.08
CA LEU A 144 -0.79 -2.79 0.21
C LEU A 144 -0.60 -1.61 -0.76
N TYR A 145 -0.68 -0.38 -0.24
CA TYR A 145 -0.74 0.82 -1.07
C TYR A 145 0.65 1.45 -1.18
N ASP A 146 1.37 1.07 -2.22
CA ASP A 146 2.78 1.41 -2.42
C ASP A 146 3.10 2.01 -3.81
N PRO A 147 2.26 2.92 -4.34
CA PRO A 147 2.61 3.65 -5.56
C PRO A 147 3.74 4.64 -5.26
N TYR A 148 4.37 5.19 -6.32
CA TYR A 148 5.32 6.30 -6.16
C TYR A 148 4.73 7.45 -5.33
N SER A 149 5.62 8.26 -4.73
CA SER A 149 5.24 9.31 -3.79
C SER A 149 4.20 10.30 -4.36
N PRO A 150 3.48 11.04 -3.50
CA PRO A 150 2.57 12.09 -3.95
C PRO A 150 3.22 13.13 -4.87
N ALA A 151 4.53 13.32 -4.76
CA ALA A 151 5.27 14.24 -5.62
C ALA A 151 5.51 13.66 -7.03
N ALA A 152 5.79 12.36 -7.12
CA ALA A 152 6.07 11.68 -8.38
C ALA A 152 4.80 11.17 -9.08
N ASN A 153 3.78 10.80 -8.32
CA ASN A 153 2.52 10.25 -8.84
C ASN A 153 1.30 10.85 -8.11
N PRO A 154 1.07 12.19 -8.23
CA PRO A 154 0.04 12.88 -7.45
C PRO A 154 -1.37 12.31 -7.64
N GLY A 155 -1.72 11.85 -8.82
CA GLY A 155 -3.05 11.31 -9.12
C GLY A 155 -3.46 10.11 -8.29
N MET A 156 -2.52 9.34 -7.77
CA MET A 156 -2.78 8.19 -6.89
C MET A 156 -3.10 8.60 -5.44
N TRP A 157 -2.95 9.88 -5.08
CA TRP A 157 -3.05 10.34 -3.70
C TRP A 157 -4.15 11.37 -3.48
N THR A 158 -5.03 11.60 -4.46
CA THR A 158 -6.08 12.62 -4.38
C THR A 158 -7.30 12.13 -3.59
N LEU A 159 -8.03 13.08 -3.02
CA LEU A 159 -9.27 12.83 -2.30
C LEU A 159 -10.30 12.10 -3.19
N GLU A 160 -10.43 12.56 -4.42
CA GLU A 160 -11.36 12.00 -5.40
C GLU A 160 -11.02 10.53 -5.73
N HIS A 161 -9.71 10.22 -5.82
CA HIS A 161 -9.27 8.83 -6.01
C HIS A 161 -9.62 7.96 -4.80
N PHE A 162 -9.29 8.40 -3.59
CA PHE A 162 -9.57 7.62 -2.38
C PHE A 162 -11.07 7.49 -2.08
N GLN A 163 -11.89 8.49 -2.42
CA GLN A 163 -13.35 8.37 -2.33
C GLN A 163 -13.89 7.30 -3.28
N ARG A 164 -13.42 7.27 -4.54
CA ARG A 164 -13.75 6.20 -5.49
C ARG A 164 -13.27 4.84 -5.01
N LEU A 165 -12.09 4.76 -4.42
CA LEU A 165 -11.57 3.53 -3.83
C LEU A 165 -12.45 3.07 -2.67
N PHE A 166 -12.72 3.95 -1.70
CA PHE A 166 -13.53 3.65 -0.52
C PHE A 166 -14.92 3.14 -0.88
N SER A 167 -15.59 3.75 -1.85
CA SER A 167 -16.94 3.35 -2.31
C SER A 167 -17.01 1.92 -2.88
N ARG A 168 -15.87 1.31 -3.19
CA ARG A 168 -15.78 -0.08 -3.71
C ARG A 168 -15.46 -1.11 -2.63
N LEU A 169 -15.16 -0.66 -1.42
CA LEU A 169 -14.81 -1.55 -0.31
C LEU A 169 -16.08 -2.00 0.40
N THR A 170 -16.54 -3.21 0.09
CA THR A 170 -17.74 -3.82 0.69
C THR A 170 -17.41 -4.73 1.87
N GLU A 171 -16.13 -5.06 2.06
CA GLU A 171 -15.62 -5.92 3.12
C GLU A 171 -14.78 -5.13 4.13
N PRO A 172 -14.65 -5.60 5.38
CA PRO A 172 -13.71 -5.04 6.35
C PRO A 172 -12.29 -5.04 5.80
N CYS A 173 -11.76 -3.86 5.46
CA CYS A 173 -10.52 -3.70 4.72
C CYS A 173 -9.55 -2.77 5.44
N THR A 174 -8.25 -3.13 5.42
CA THR A 174 -7.14 -2.28 5.82
C THR A 174 -6.36 -1.80 4.61
N LEU A 175 -5.87 -0.56 4.64
CA LEU A 175 -4.94 0.00 3.66
C LEU A 175 -3.69 0.45 4.38
N THR A 176 -2.53 -0.05 3.96
CA THR A 176 -1.24 0.30 4.54
C THR A 176 -0.39 1.08 3.55
N SER A 177 0.30 2.11 4.02
CA SER A 177 1.18 2.95 3.18
C SER A 177 2.37 3.46 3.96
N TYR A 178 3.52 3.57 3.29
CA TYR A 178 4.77 4.12 3.83
C TYR A 178 4.71 5.61 4.16
N SER A 179 3.67 6.32 3.72
CA SER A 179 3.54 7.76 3.94
C SER A 179 3.22 8.06 5.41
N ARG A 180 3.84 9.12 5.95
CA ARG A 180 3.49 9.74 7.24
C ARG A 180 2.95 11.16 7.09
N SER A 181 2.66 11.58 5.85
CA SER A 181 2.23 12.93 5.52
C SER A 181 0.90 13.26 6.17
N THR A 182 0.83 14.40 6.84
CA THR A 182 -0.44 14.91 7.41
C THR A 182 -1.49 15.09 6.31
N ALA A 183 -1.11 15.64 5.13
CA ALA A 183 -2.02 15.78 4.01
C ALA A 183 -2.58 14.44 3.51
N VAL A 184 -1.76 13.40 3.40
CA VAL A 184 -2.21 12.06 3.02
C VAL A 184 -3.21 11.49 4.04
N ARG A 185 -2.93 11.61 5.34
CA ARG A 185 -3.82 11.15 6.41
C ARG A 185 -5.15 11.92 6.40
N VAL A 186 -5.12 13.24 6.23
CA VAL A 186 -6.32 14.08 6.08
C VAL A 186 -7.11 13.65 4.86
N THR A 187 -6.44 13.41 3.73
CA THR A 187 -7.08 12.96 2.50
C THR A 187 -7.79 11.63 2.67
N LEU A 188 -7.14 10.64 3.29
CA LEU A 188 -7.73 9.33 3.58
C LEU A 188 -8.94 9.46 4.52
N ALA A 189 -8.84 10.27 5.59
CA ALA A 189 -9.94 10.47 6.53
C ALA A 189 -11.15 11.14 5.87
N LEU A 190 -10.93 12.19 5.10
CA LEU A 190 -12.00 12.86 4.34
C LEU A 190 -12.58 11.99 3.21
N ALA A 191 -11.86 10.97 2.78
CA ALA A 191 -12.38 9.98 1.83
C ALA A 191 -13.28 8.91 2.49
N GLY A 192 -13.36 8.87 3.82
CA GLY A 192 -14.20 7.95 4.58
C GLY A 192 -13.46 6.88 5.37
N PHE A 193 -12.12 6.79 5.25
CA PHE A 193 -11.34 5.83 6.02
C PHE A 193 -11.14 6.30 7.46
N HIS A 194 -11.25 5.40 8.42
CA HIS A 194 -10.59 5.59 9.71
C HIS A 194 -9.08 5.48 9.53
N VAL A 195 -8.32 6.38 10.14
CA VAL A 195 -6.86 6.46 9.93
C VAL A 195 -6.13 6.29 11.25
N GLY A 196 -5.04 5.53 11.22
CA GLY A 196 -4.19 5.26 12.38
C GLY A 196 -2.70 5.47 12.08
N ARG A 197 -1.90 5.45 13.16
CA ARG A 197 -0.45 5.39 13.09
C ARG A 197 -0.05 3.94 12.88
N GLY A 198 0.74 3.72 11.84
CA GLY A 198 1.32 2.42 11.57
C GLY A 198 2.74 2.29 12.15
N THR A 199 3.27 1.07 12.08
CA THR A 199 4.60 0.72 12.60
C THR A 199 5.71 1.54 11.93
N ALA A 200 6.79 1.75 12.69
CA ALA A 200 7.99 2.39 12.18
C ALA A 200 8.67 1.54 11.07
N THR A 201 9.21 2.20 10.06
CA THR A 201 10.02 1.56 9.02
C THR A 201 11.32 2.35 8.82
N GLY A 202 12.44 1.76 9.18
CA GLY A 202 13.76 2.41 9.05
C GLY A 202 13.84 3.74 9.79
N GLU A 203 14.08 4.82 9.07
CA GLU A 203 14.18 6.17 9.64
C GLU A 203 12.82 6.82 9.97
N LYS A 204 11.72 6.24 9.52
CA LYS A 204 10.39 6.75 9.82
C LYS A 204 9.90 6.16 11.12
N ASN A 205 9.63 7.02 12.10
CA ASN A 205 9.10 6.62 13.41
C ASN A 205 7.67 6.09 13.33
N GLU A 206 6.96 6.36 12.24
CA GLU A 206 5.59 5.91 12.00
C GLU A 206 5.30 5.87 10.50
N THR A 207 4.28 5.11 10.13
CA THR A 207 3.70 5.03 8.80
C THR A 207 2.20 5.30 8.89
N THR A 208 1.43 5.04 7.84
CA THR A 208 -0.02 5.21 7.87
C THR A 208 -0.71 3.88 7.63
N VAL A 209 -1.68 3.58 8.47
CA VAL A 209 -2.70 2.57 8.24
C VAL A 209 -4.06 3.25 8.16
N ALA A 210 -4.89 2.85 7.21
CA ALA A 210 -6.27 3.27 7.09
C ALA A 210 -7.18 2.05 7.04
N ALA A 211 -8.43 2.18 7.44
CA ALA A 211 -9.35 1.06 7.48
C ALA A 211 -10.79 1.50 7.21
N THR A 212 -11.62 0.58 6.71
CA THR A 212 -13.06 0.81 6.57
C THR A 212 -13.78 0.88 7.91
N HIS A 213 -13.23 0.27 8.96
CA HIS A 213 -13.80 0.25 10.30
C HIS A 213 -12.70 0.56 11.33
N ARG A 214 -13.05 1.35 12.36
CA ARG A 214 -12.11 1.82 13.38
C ARG A 214 -11.48 0.69 14.22
N ASP A 215 -12.21 -0.37 14.47
CA ASP A 215 -11.77 -1.55 15.24
C ASP A 215 -10.68 -2.38 14.56
N LEU A 216 -10.45 -2.16 13.26
CA LEU A 216 -9.30 -2.74 12.54
C LEU A 216 -7.99 -2.02 12.84
N LEU A 217 -8.01 -0.86 13.49
CA LEU A 217 -6.83 -0.05 13.80
C LEU A 217 -6.33 -0.34 15.21
N VAL A 218 -5.00 -0.46 15.36
CA VAL A 218 -4.34 -0.62 16.68
C VAL A 218 -4.14 0.74 17.36
N ASP A 219 -3.74 1.76 16.60
CA ASP A 219 -3.46 3.12 17.10
C ASP A 219 -4.18 4.15 16.19
N PRO A 220 -5.52 4.30 16.36
CA PRO A 220 -6.29 5.27 15.59
C PRO A 220 -5.87 6.70 15.91
N LEU A 221 -5.96 7.59 14.93
CA LEU A 221 -5.73 9.02 15.14
C LEU A 221 -6.83 9.61 16.02
N ASP A 222 -6.47 10.59 16.82
CA ASP A 222 -7.22 11.14 17.92
C ASP A 222 -7.31 12.68 17.91
N GLY A 223 -7.93 13.27 18.94
CA GLY A 223 -8.04 14.72 19.10
C GLY A 223 -6.69 15.43 19.19
N ASP A 224 -5.66 14.80 19.73
CA ASP A 224 -4.31 15.38 19.78
C ASP A 224 -3.71 15.51 18.38
N TRP A 225 -4.00 14.54 17.51
CA TRP A 225 -3.60 14.63 16.12
C TRP A 225 -4.35 15.76 15.39
N LEU A 226 -5.64 15.97 15.65
CA LEU A 226 -6.39 17.12 15.10
C LEU A 226 -5.75 18.44 15.50
N GLY A 227 -5.26 18.57 16.73
CA GLY A 227 -4.49 19.74 17.16
C GLY A 227 -3.21 19.99 16.34
N ARG A 228 -2.54 18.92 15.89
CA ARG A 228 -1.38 19.04 14.97
C ARG A 228 -1.81 19.44 13.56
N VAL A 229 -2.90 18.87 13.05
CA VAL A 229 -3.47 19.22 11.73
C VAL A 229 -3.77 20.72 11.68
N ARG A 230 -4.43 21.25 12.71
CA ARG A 230 -4.81 22.68 12.79
C ARG A 230 -3.60 23.63 12.70
N ARG A 231 -2.45 23.21 13.25
CA ARG A 231 -1.21 24.03 13.23
C ARG A 231 -0.33 23.80 12.01
N SER A 232 -0.65 22.79 11.19
CA SER A 232 0.18 22.42 10.03
C SER A 232 -0.05 23.37 8.86
N THR A 233 1.03 23.86 8.27
CA THR A 233 0.98 24.67 7.04
C THR A 233 0.81 23.84 5.77
N LYS A 234 0.77 22.50 5.88
CA LYS A 234 0.69 21.53 4.77
C LYS A 234 -0.29 20.41 5.07
N ALA A 235 -1.46 20.74 5.64
CA ALA A 235 -2.48 19.79 6.02
C ALA A 235 -3.68 19.75 5.07
N ALA A 236 -3.73 20.63 4.06
CA ALA A 236 -4.78 20.60 3.06
C ALA A 236 -4.86 19.19 2.43
N PRO A 237 -6.07 18.63 2.24
CA PRO A 237 -6.24 17.36 1.53
C PRO A 237 -5.69 17.47 0.10
N LEU A 238 -5.08 16.40 -0.36
CA LEU A 238 -4.60 16.32 -1.74
C LEU A 238 -5.80 16.19 -2.68
N ARG A 239 -5.99 17.14 -3.56
CA ARG A 239 -7.10 17.19 -4.54
C ARG A 239 -6.56 17.30 -5.96
N GLU A 240 -7.33 16.86 -6.94
CA GLU A 240 -7.00 17.09 -8.36
C GLU A 240 -6.88 18.59 -8.64
N GLY A 241 -5.71 19.03 -9.12
CA GLY A 241 -5.42 20.46 -9.33
C GLY A 241 -5.28 21.31 -8.06
N GLY A 242 -5.32 20.69 -6.88
CA GLY A 242 -5.20 21.38 -5.60
C GLY A 242 -3.78 21.86 -5.30
N VAL A 243 -3.66 22.80 -4.38
CA VAL A 243 -2.39 23.39 -3.95
C VAL A 243 -2.13 23.00 -2.49
N ALA A 244 -0.87 22.68 -2.18
CA ALA A 244 -0.46 22.40 -0.82
C ALA A 244 -0.62 23.67 0.07
N GLY A 245 -1.19 23.48 1.26
CA GLY A 245 -1.47 24.59 2.18
C GLY A 245 -1.99 24.11 3.52
N PRO A 246 -2.41 25.03 4.41
CA PRO A 246 -3.15 24.70 5.61
C PRO A 246 -4.52 24.11 5.26
N ILE A 247 -5.10 23.36 6.17
CA ILE A 247 -6.47 22.83 6.01
C ILE A 247 -7.49 23.99 6.06
N SER A 248 -8.54 23.92 5.24
CA SER A 248 -9.66 24.86 5.29
C SER A 248 -10.53 24.61 6.53
N GLU A 249 -11.34 25.59 6.93
CA GLU A 249 -12.27 25.43 8.06
C GLU A 249 -13.31 24.33 7.80
N ASP A 250 -13.83 24.26 6.57
CA ASP A 250 -14.83 23.26 6.20
C ASP A 250 -14.24 21.84 6.20
N ASP A 251 -13.06 21.65 5.61
CA ASP A 251 -12.36 20.36 5.63
C ASP A 251 -11.99 19.96 7.07
N PHE A 252 -11.59 20.94 7.92
CA PHE A 252 -11.26 20.66 9.31
C PHE A 252 -12.50 20.29 10.12
N ALA A 253 -13.63 20.93 9.91
CA ALA A 253 -14.89 20.58 10.57
C ALA A 253 -15.34 19.15 10.20
N ALA A 254 -15.31 18.82 8.90
CA ALA A 254 -15.63 17.47 8.42
C ALA A 254 -14.66 16.42 8.99
N LEU A 255 -13.35 16.70 8.98
CA LEU A 255 -12.33 15.82 9.55
C LEU A 255 -12.54 15.58 11.05
N SER A 256 -12.84 16.66 11.81
CA SER A 256 -13.03 16.58 13.26
C SER A 256 -14.25 15.72 13.62
N ALA A 257 -15.34 15.88 12.89
CA ALA A 257 -16.52 15.02 13.06
C ALA A 257 -16.17 13.55 12.84
N HIS A 258 -15.45 13.24 11.76
CA HIS A 258 -15.09 11.86 11.39
C HIS A 258 -14.08 11.19 12.34
N VAL A 259 -13.13 11.94 12.92
CA VAL A 259 -12.09 11.39 13.83
C VAL A 259 -12.64 11.18 15.26
N CYS A 260 -13.63 11.96 15.66
CA CYS A 260 -14.21 11.88 17.01
C CYS A 260 -15.34 10.85 17.14
N ASP A 261 -15.91 10.41 16.02
CA ASP A 261 -16.86 9.28 15.96
C ASP A 261 -16.11 7.93 16.01
#